data_446143fcc3058f3e8684fadb2319e656
#
_entry.id   446143fcc3058f3e8684fadb2319e656
#
_cell.length_a   1.000
_cell.length_b   1.000
_cell.length_c   1.000
_cell.angle_alpha   90.00
_cell.angle_beta   90.00
_cell.angle_gamma   90.00
#
_symmetry.space_group_name_H-M   'P 1'
#
loop_
_entity.id
_entity.type
_entity.pdbx_description
1 polymer ?
#
loop_
_entity_poly.entity_id
_entity_poly.type
_entity_poly.pdbx_seq_one_letter_code
_entity_poly.pdbx_strand_id
1 'polypeptide(L)'
;VLTIIFLDTFVAIAAGIAIFPIVFSNEYLEISAGPGLIFETLPVAFYSLPFGALFSIIFFILISIAALSSSISLLEPFTAWIEERKIIRRKMVVLLLGLSTWILGLASIFSFNIWSEFTLLGLNFLELLDYLTNNIMLPLGGFLVTILVGWLMPKDFLKKNIKMNYLQLSVFKFFLKYISAGSI
;
A
#
# COMPACT_ATOMS: atom_id res chain seq x y z
N VAL A 1 -15.70 0.70 9.63
CA VAL A 1 -15.20 -0.24 8.64
C VAL A 1 -15.94 -0.08 7.32
N LEU A 2 -17.29 -0.25 7.25
CA LEU A 2 -18.06 -0.14 6.00
C LEU A 2 -17.86 1.20 5.30
N THR A 3 -17.85 2.31 6.05
CA THR A 3 -17.60 3.66 5.50
C THR A 3 -16.22 3.76 4.85
N ILE A 4 -15.20 3.17 5.48
CA ILE A 4 -13.82 3.17 4.94
C ILE A 4 -13.78 2.37 3.63
N ILE A 5 -14.34 1.16 3.61
CA ILE A 5 -14.38 0.32 2.40
C ILE A 5 -15.11 1.04 1.27
N PHE A 6 -16.25 1.66 1.56
CA PHE A 6 -17.03 2.41 0.56
C PHE A 6 -16.24 3.58 -0.01
N LEU A 7 -15.62 4.40 0.85
CA LEU A 7 -14.82 5.55 0.42
C LEU A 7 -13.59 5.12 -0.38
N ASP A 8 -12.89 4.08 0.06
CA ASP A 8 -11.72 3.54 -0.64
C ASP A 8 -12.08 3.06 -2.05
N THR A 9 -13.12 2.24 -2.15
CA THR A 9 -13.62 1.75 -3.44
C THR A 9 -14.10 2.90 -4.34
N PHE A 10 -14.82 3.87 -3.77
CA PHE A 10 -15.31 5.03 -4.53
C PHE A 10 -14.15 5.86 -5.08
N VAL A 11 -13.13 6.15 -4.25
CA VAL A 11 -11.95 6.92 -4.68
C VAL A 11 -11.16 6.15 -5.74
N ALA A 12 -11.00 4.83 -5.59
CA ALA A 12 -10.30 4.01 -6.58
C ALA A 12 -11.01 4.03 -7.95
N ILE A 13 -12.32 3.88 -7.98
CA ILE A 13 -13.12 3.95 -9.21
C ILE A 13 -13.07 5.37 -9.81
N ALA A 14 -13.25 6.40 -9.00
CA ALA A 14 -13.20 7.80 -9.45
C ALA A 14 -11.82 8.15 -10.03
N ALA A 15 -10.73 7.71 -9.39
CA ALA A 15 -9.38 7.87 -9.90
C ALA A 15 -9.18 7.15 -11.24
N GLY A 16 -9.66 5.92 -11.39
CA GLY A 16 -9.63 5.20 -12.65
C GLY A 16 -10.37 5.94 -13.78
N ILE A 17 -11.59 6.39 -13.53
CA ILE A 17 -12.39 7.15 -14.49
C ILE A 17 -11.71 8.47 -14.87
N ALA A 18 -10.99 9.10 -13.95
CA ALA A 18 -10.28 10.35 -14.25
C ALA A 18 -8.96 10.12 -15.01
N ILE A 19 -8.19 9.11 -14.62
CA ILE A 19 -6.82 8.88 -15.12
C ILE A 19 -6.83 8.17 -16.47
N PHE A 20 -7.59 7.09 -16.63
CA PHE A 20 -7.54 6.29 -17.85
C PHE A 20 -7.90 7.05 -19.13
N PRO A 21 -8.95 7.89 -19.20
CA PRO A 21 -9.22 8.65 -20.41
C PRO A 21 -8.08 9.58 -20.80
N ILE A 22 -7.41 10.19 -19.82
CA ILE A 22 -6.28 11.10 -20.07
C ILE A 22 -5.10 10.33 -20.66
N VAL A 23 -4.79 9.16 -20.08
CA VAL A 23 -3.69 8.31 -20.54
C VAL A 23 -3.97 7.74 -21.93
N PHE A 24 -5.17 7.19 -22.14
CA PHE A 24 -5.54 6.58 -23.43
C PHE A 24 -5.81 7.58 -24.55
N SER A 25 -6.04 8.86 -24.25
CA SER A 25 -6.18 9.90 -25.27
C SER A 25 -4.85 10.34 -25.90
N ASN A 26 -3.74 9.96 -25.30
CA ASN A 26 -2.40 10.28 -25.79
C ASN A 26 -1.78 9.05 -26.49
N GLU A 27 -1.83 9.01 -27.80
CA GLU A 27 -1.30 7.90 -28.63
C GLU A 27 0.22 7.66 -28.48
N TYR A 28 0.95 8.63 -27.95
CA TYR A 28 2.42 8.59 -27.81
C TYR A 28 2.88 8.19 -26.41
N LEU A 29 1.95 7.89 -25.49
CA LEU A 29 2.30 7.49 -24.13
C LEU A 29 2.47 5.97 -24.05
N GLU A 30 3.67 5.53 -23.71
CA GLU A 30 3.87 4.16 -23.21
C GLU A 30 3.18 4.04 -21.85
N ILE A 31 2.20 3.17 -21.79
CA ILE A 31 1.41 2.95 -20.56
C ILE A 31 2.21 2.05 -19.64
N SER A 32 2.87 2.64 -18.65
CA SER A 32 3.51 1.89 -17.58
C SER A 32 2.46 1.35 -16.61
N ALA A 33 2.74 0.19 -16.02
CA ALA A 33 1.93 -0.38 -14.94
C ALA A 33 2.54 -0.06 -13.56
N GLY A 34 1.73 -0.17 -12.50
CA GLY A 34 2.22 0.02 -11.14
C GLY A 34 2.74 1.44 -10.85
N PRO A 35 3.88 1.57 -10.15
CA PRO A 35 4.47 2.88 -9.81
C PRO A 35 4.82 3.74 -11.03
N GLY A 36 5.19 3.14 -12.15
CA GLY A 36 5.51 3.84 -13.40
C GLY A 36 4.34 4.67 -13.92
N LEU A 37 3.10 4.20 -13.73
CA LEU A 37 1.92 4.97 -14.11
C LEU A 37 1.88 6.35 -13.43
N ILE A 38 2.24 6.41 -12.15
CA ILE A 38 2.18 7.65 -11.36
C ILE A 38 3.38 8.56 -11.66
N PHE A 39 4.58 8.00 -11.78
CA PHE A 39 5.81 8.80 -11.85
C PHE A 39 6.30 9.08 -13.27
N GLU A 40 5.93 8.25 -14.25
CA GLU A 40 6.34 8.38 -15.65
C GLU A 40 5.18 8.81 -16.55
N THR A 41 4.08 8.04 -16.53
CA THR A 41 2.96 8.25 -17.45
C THR A 41 2.13 9.49 -17.11
N LEU A 42 1.74 9.67 -15.84
CA LEU A 42 0.88 10.79 -15.43
C LEU A 42 1.50 12.18 -15.61
N PRO A 43 2.78 12.43 -15.32
CA PRO A 43 3.40 13.74 -15.56
C PRO A 43 3.31 14.14 -17.03
N VAL A 44 3.55 13.21 -17.95
CA VAL A 44 3.46 13.46 -19.40
C VAL A 44 2.01 13.65 -19.83
N ALA A 45 1.08 12.85 -19.28
CA ALA A 45 -0.35 13.00 -19.55
C ALA A 45 -0.89 14.36 -19.09
N PHE A 46 -0.47 14.85 -17.94
CA PHE A 46 -0.85 16.18 -17.45
C PHE A 46 -0.32 17.30 -18.34
N TYR A 47 0.88 17.16 -18.91
CA TYR A 47 1.44 18.17 -19.80
C TYR A 47 0.55 18.44 -21.03
N SER A 48 -0.22 17.46 -21.48
CA SER A 48 -1.14 17.62 -22.63
C SER A 48 -2.45 18.33 -22.29
N LEU A 49 -2.75 18.57 -20.99
CA LEU A 49 -3.99 19.22 -20.56
C LEU A 49 -3.87 20.73 -20.48
N PRO A 50 -4.95 21.50 -20.71
CA PRO A 50 -5.00 22.91 -20.38
C PRO A 50 -4.81 23.06 -18.85
N PHE A 51 -3.90 23.94 -18.43
CA PHE A 51 -3.47 24.09 -17.04
C PHE A 51 -2.78 22.85 -16.43
N GLY A 52 -2.22 21.96 -17.25
CA GLY A 52 -1.62 20.70 -16.82
C GLY A 52 -0.56 20.84 -15.73
N ALA A 53 0.25 21.91 -15.76
CA ALA A 53 1.22 22.20 -14.71
C ALA A 53 0.56 22.42 -13.34
N LEU A 54 -0.58 23.12 -13.29
CA LEU A 54 -1.32 23.34 -12.05
C LEU A 54 -1.89 22.02 -11.50
N PHE A 55 -2.52 21.22 -12.37
CA PHE A 55 -3.05 19.91 -12.00
C PHE A 55 -1.94 18.98 -11.51
N SER A 56 -0.80 18.96 -12.18
CA SER A 56 0.37 18.18 -11.77
C SER A 56 0.85 18.58 -10.37
N ILE A 57 1.04 19.86 -10.09
CA ILE A 57 1.48 20.34 -8.78
C ILE A 57 0.49 19.94 -7.69
N ILE A 58 -0.80 20.17 -7.88
CA ILE A 58 -1.83 19.80 -6.90
C ILE A 58 -1.83 18.29 -6.67
N PHE A 59 -1.79 17.50 -7.73
CA PHE A 59 -1.78 16.05 -7.64
C PHE A 59 -0.58 15.53 -6.84
N PHE A 60 0.65 16.00 -7.15
CA PHE A 60 1.84 15.53 -6.45
C PHE A 60 1.92 16.02 -5.00
N ILE A 61 1.38 17.19 -4.68
CA ILE A 61 1.23 17.63 -3.28
C ILE A 61 0.27 16.71 -2.53
N LEU A 62 -0.90 16.43 -3.10
CA LEU A 62 -1.90 15.57 -2.47
C LEU A 62 -1.38 14.15 -2.26
N ILE A 63 -0.73 13.55 -3.26
CA ILE A 63 -0.17 12.20 -3.13
C ILE A 63 0.98 12.16 -2.11
N SER A 64 1.77 13.23 -2.01
CA SER A 64 2.84 13.34 -1.00
C SER A 64 2.28 13.39 0.42
N ILE A 65 1.21 14.14 0.65
CA ILE A 65 0.52 14.20 1.95
C ILE A 65 -0.10 12.83 2.28
N ALA A 66 -0.75 12.19 1.31
CA ALA A 66 -1.33 10.86 1.48
C ALA A 66 -0.27 9.81 1.81
N ALA A 67 0.85 9.80 1.08
CA ALA A 67 1.98 8.92 1.32
C ALA A 67 2.61 9.12 2.71
N LEU A 68 2.76 10.38 3.14
CA LEU A 68 3.29 10.72 4.47
C LEU A 68 2.39 10.17 5.57
N SER A 69 1.09 10.39 5.49
CA SER A 69 0.13 9.90 6.49
C SER A 69 0.09 8.36 6.55
N SER A 70 0.15 7.70 5.40
CA SER A 70 0.22 6.24 5.29
C SER A 70 1.52 5.70 5.89
N SER A 71 2.66 6.33 5.61
CA SER A 71 3.97 5.94 6.15
C SER A 71 3.98 5.99 7.68
N ILE A 72 3.43 7.06 8.28
CA ILE A 72 3.31 7.19 9.73
C ILE A 72 2.45 6.04 10.30
N SER A 73 1.30 5.78 9.68
CA SER A 73 0.38 4.74 10.13
C SER A 73 0.98 3.34 10.03
N LEU A 74 1.80 3.06 9.01
CA LEU A 74 2.49 1.78 8.84
C LEU A 74 3.65 1.59 9.81
N LEU A 75 4.36 2.66 10.19
CA LEU A 75 5.49 2.59 11.13
C LEU A 75 5.05 2.50 12.60
N GLU A 76 3.86 2.99 12.93
CA GLU A 76 3.37 3.04 14.31
C GLU A 76 3.25 1.65 14.98
N PRO A 77 2.71 0.59 14.35
CA PRO A 77 2.66 -0.75 14.97
C PRO A 77 4.04 -1.30 15.31
N PHE A 78 5.03 -1.09 14.45
CA PHE A 78 6.42 -1.52 14.71
C PHE A 78 7.05 -0.72 15.84
N THR A 79 6.81 0.58 15.86
CA THR A 79 7.28 1.48 16.91
C THR A 79 6.69 1.09 18.26
N ALA A 80 5.38 0.87 18.33
CA ALA A 80 4.69 0.43 19.55
C ALA A 80 5.20 -0.93 20.05
N TRP A 81 5.38 -1.89 19.14
CA TRP A 81 5.87 -3.22 19.49
C TRP A 81 7.27 -3.22 20.10
N ILE A 82 8.19 -2.39 19.57
CA ILE A 82 9.55 -2.26 20.10
C ILE A 82 9.53 -1.51 21.45
N GLU A 83 8.68 -0.48 21.58
CA GLU A 83 8.52 0.31 22.80
C GLU A 83 7.99 -0.56 23.97
N GLU A 84 6.98 -1.40 23.71
CA GLU A 84 6.42 -2.32 24.71
C GLU A 84 7.47 -3.28 25.29
N ARG A 85 8.44 -3.67 24.48
CA ARG A 85 9.56 -4.53 24.92
C ARG A 85 10.63 -3.78 25.73
N LYS A 86 10.52 -2.45 25.86
CA LYS A 86 11.48 -1.58 26.61
C LYS A 86 12.94 -1.71 26.15
N ILE A 87 13.17 -2.15 24.91
CA ILE A 87 14.52 -2.38 24.38
C ILE A 87 15.20 -1.04 24.09
N ILE A 88 14.46 -0.10 23.48
CA ILE A 88 14.98 1.20 23.02
C ILE A 88 13.91 2.28 23.28
N ARG A 89 14.34 3.52 23.49
CA ARG A 89 13.43 4.67 23.65
C ARG A 89 12.67 4.93 22.34
N ARG A 90 11.38 5.25 22.42
CA ARG A 90 10.50 5.52 21.26
C ARG A 90 11.13 6.48 20.24
N LYS A 91 11.77 7.57 20.69
CA LYS A 91 12.42 8.54 19.80
C LYS A 91 13.51 7.90 18.93
N MET A 92 14.31 6.99 19.50
CA MET A 92 15.36 6.28 18.75
C MET A 92 14.77 5.27 17.77
N VAL A 93 13.68 4.59 18.16
CA VAL A 93 12.96 3.67 17.24
C VAL A 93 12.45 4.41 16.02
N VAL A 94 11.75 5.53 16.23
CA VAL A 94 11.21 6.37 15.14
C VAL A 94 12.33 6.89 14.26
N LEU A 95 13.45 7.33 14.83
CA LEU A 95 14.59 7.81 14.08
C LEU A 95 15.24 6.71 13.23
N LEU A 96 15.44 5.53 13.81
CA LEU A 96 16.03 4.38 13.08
C LEU A 96 15.11 3.88 11.97
N LEU A 97 13.82 3.72 12.24
CA LEU A 97 12.85 3.32 11.23
C LEU A 97 12.72 4.39 10.13
N GLY A 98 12.64 5.67 10.50
CA GLY A 98 12.58 6.77 9.55
C GLY A 98 13.84 6.86 8.69
N LEU A 99 15.02 6.67 9.27
CA LEU A 99 16.27 6.68 8.52
C LEU A 99 16.35 5.48 7.56
N SER A 100 15.94 4.29 8.00
CA SER A 100 15.94 3.11 7.14
C SER A 100 14.97 3.24 5.96
N THR A 101 13.78 3.75 6.19
CA THR A 101 12.80 4.02 5.12
C THR A 101 13.28 5.12 4.18
N TRP A 102 13.96 6.14 4.69
CA TRP A 102 14.55 7.20 3.88
C TRP A 102 15.66 6.67 2.97
N ILE A 103 16.56 5.81 3.49
CA ILE A 103 17.62 5.17 2.68
C ILE A 103 17.01 4.30 1.57
N LEU A 104 15.98 3.50 1.88
CA LEU A 104 15.28 2.70 0.88
C LEU A 104 14.58 3.58 -0.17
N GLY A 105 14.02 4.72 0.26
CA GLY A 105 13.44 5.71 -0.65
C GLY A 105 14.48 6.32 -1.59
N LEU A 106 15.68 6.65 -1.11
CA LEU A 106 16.77 7.12 -1.97
C LEU A 106 17.19 6.05 -3.00
N ALA A 107 17.30 4.79 -2.58
CA ALA A 107 17.61 3.70 -3.50
C ALA A 107 16.53 3.55 -4.59
N SER A 108 15.25 3.74 -4.23
CA SER A 108 14.14 3.76 -5.19
C SER A 108 14.25 4.92 -6.19
N ILE A 109 14.63 6.12 -5.74
CA ILE A 109 14.85 7.28 -6.62
C ILE A 109 16.03 7.03 -7.57
N PHE A 110 17.12 6.47 -7.07
CA PHE A 110 18.29 6.16 -7.90
C PHE A 110 18.01 5.09 -8.95
N SER A 111 17.03 4.21 -8.73
CA SER A 111 16.65 3.19 -9.71
C SER A 111 16.04 3.76 -11.00
N PHE A 112 15.52 4.98 -10.97
CA PHE A 112 15.04 5.68 -12.16
C PHE A 112 16.11 6.52 -12.87
N ASN A 113 17.26 6.76 -12.24
CA ASN A 113 18.31 7.62 -12.77
C ASN A 113 19.65 6.88 -12.90
N ILE A 114 20.45 6.94 -11.83
CA ILE A 114 21.84 6.46 -11.83
C ILE A 114 21.91 4.93 -11.99
N TRP A 115 20.92 4.22 -11.46
CA TRP A 115 20.83 2.76 -11.48
C TRP A 115 19.78 2.22 -12.46
N SER A 116 19.36 3.02 -13.45
CA SER A 116 18.33 2.60 -14.41
C SER A 116 18.73 1.37 -15.24
N GLU A 117 20.04 1.15 -15.46
CA GLU A 117 20.56 -0.04 -16.15
C GLU A 117 20.68 -1.25 -15.22
N PHE A 118 20.66 -1.04 -13.89
CA PHE A 118 20.76 -2.13 -12.93
C PHE A 118 19.39 -2.74 -12.65
N THR A 119 19.10 -3.80 -13.39
CA THR A 119 17.84 -4.56 -13.24
C THR A 119 18.12 -5.93 -12.62
N LEU A 120 17.30 -6.32 -11.65
CA LEU A 120 17.29 -7.66 -11.07
C LEU A 120 16.00 -8.37 -11.52
N LEU A 121 16.14 -9.52 -12.17
CA LEU A 121 15.00 -10.24 -12.79
C LEU A 121 14.23 -9.42 -13.84
N GLY A 122 14.87 -8.44 -14.48
CA GLY A 122 14.23 -7.54 -15.43
C GLY A 122 13.43 -6.39 -14.79
N LEU A 123 13.48 -6.26 -13.46
CA LEU A 123 12.79 -5.22 -12.69
C LEU A 123 13.81 -4.22 -12.13
N ASN A 124 13.48 -2.95 -12.12
CA ASN A 124 14.27 -1.95 -11.39
C ASN A 124 14.07 -2.10 -9.87
N PHE A 125 14.84 -1.38 -9.07
CA PHE A 125 14.80 -1.54 -7.61
C PHE A 125 13.42 -1.22 -7.00
N LEU A 126 12.73 -0.18 -7.48
CA LEU A 126 11.39 0.16 -7.00
C LEU A 126 10.38 -0.91 -7.40
N GLU A 127 10.41 -1.36 -8.65
CA GLU A 127 9.53 -2.43 -9.15
C GLU A 127 9.76 -3.74 -8.40
N LEU A 128 11.01 -4.05 -8.05
CA LEU A 128 11.34 -5.23 -7.25
C LEU A 128 10.73 -5.14 -5.84
N LEU A 129 10.85 -3.97 -5.18
CA LEU A 129 10.23 -3.76 -3.87
C LEU A 129 8.70 -3.82 -3.94
N ASP A 130 8.12 -3.23 -4.98
CA ASP A 130 6.67 -3.26 -5.22
C ASP A 130 6.18 -4.70 -5.45
N TYR A 131 6.86 -5.46 -6.30
CA TYR A 131 6.56 -6.87 -6.55
C TYR A 131 6.65 -7.72 -5.28
N LEU A 132 7.74 -7.57 -4.52
CA LEU A 132 7.96 -8.30 -3.27
C LEU A 132 6.84 -7.99 -2.25
N THR A 133 6.48 -6.72 -2.14
CA THR A 133 5.48 -6.27 -1.16
C THR A 133 4.08 -6.70 -1.57
N ASN A 134 3.67 -6.42 -2.80
CA ASN A 134 2.29 -6.63 -3.25
C ASN A 134 2.01 -8.09 -3.63
N ASN A 135 2.97 -8.77 -4.27
CA ASN A 135 2.73 -10.13 -4.78
C ASN A 135 3.16 -11.24 -3.81
N ILE A 136 4.03 -10.94 -2.84
CA ILE A 136 4.53 -11.95 -1.90
C ILE A 136 4.13 -11.62 -0.47
N MET A 137 4.56 -10.47 0.06
CA MET A 137 4.39 -10.19 1.49
C MET A 137 2.93 -9.93 1.86
N LEU A 138 2.19 -9.22 1.04
CA LEU A 138 0.79 -8.85 1.32
C LEU A 138 -0.15 -10.08 1.26
N PRO A 139 -0.12 -10.95 0.23
CA PRO A 139 -0.87 -12.20 0.23
C PRO A 139 -0.46 -13.13 1.37
N LEU A 140 0.84 -13.30 1.61
CA LEU A 140 1.34 -14.16 2.68
C LEU A 140 0.91 -13.63 4.07
N GLY A 141 0.98 -12.33 4.28
CA GLY A 141 0.48 -11.67 5.51
C GLY A 141 -1.03 -11.89 5.69
N GLY A 142 -1.82 -11.67 4.65
CA GLY A 142 -3.25 -11.95 4.63
C GLY A 142 -3.56 -13.41 4.96
N PHE A 143 -2.85 -14.35 4.35
CA PHE A 143 -2.98 -15.77 4.61
C PHE A 143 -2.66 -16.15 6.07
N LEU A 144 -1.55 -15.62 6.61
CA LEU A 144 -1.18 -15.84 8.02
C LEU A 144 -2.22 -15.29 8.99
N VAL A 145 -2.78 -14.10 8.71
CA VAL A 145 -3.87 -13.53 9.53
C VAL A 145 -5.13 -14.39 9.45
N THR A 146 -5.49 -14.90 8.29
CA THR A 146 -6.65 -15.78 8.14
C THR A 146 -6.46 -17.11 8.88
N ILE A 147 -5.26 -17.69 8.88
CA ILE A 147 -4.93 -18.86 9.69
C ILE A 147 -5.05 -18.53 11.18
N LEU A 148 -4.44 -17.44 11.61
CA LEU A 148 -4.45 -17.03 13.02
C LEU A 148 -5.88 -16.88 13.56
N VAL A 149 -6.70 -16.10 12.86
CA VAL A 149 -8.07 -15.79 13.30
C VAL A 149 -9.03 -16.97 13.04
N GLY A 150 -8.88 -17.65 11.89
CA GLY A 150 -9.76 -18.74 11.47
C GLY A 150 -9.58 -20.02 12.29
N TRP A 151 -8.33 -20.41 12.54
CA TRP A 151 -7.99 -21.70 13.17
C TRP A 151 -7.46 -21.59 14.59
N LEU A 152 -6.52 -20.66 14.85
CA LEU A 152 -5.80 -20.60 16.12
C LEU A 152 -6.55 -19.84 17.21
N MET A 153 -7.28 -18.77 16.88
CA MET A 153 -7.98 -17.98 17.91
C MET A 153 -9.25 -18.66 18.44
N PRO A 154 -9.40 -18.80 19.79
CA PRO A 154 -10.63 -19.31 20.40
C PRO A 154 -11.84 -18.41 20.12
N LYS A 155 -13.02 -19.03 19.96
CA LYS A 155 -14.26 -18.28 19.70
C LYS A 155 -14.59 -17.30 20.83
N ASP A 156 -14.32 -17.67 22.07
CA ASP A 156 -14.61 -16.85 23.26
C ASP A 156 -13.75 -15.58 23.31
N PHE A 157 -12.48 -15.69 22.91
CA PHE A 157 -11.60 -14.53 22.79
C PHE A 157 -12.09 -13.54 21.72
N LEU A 158 -12.48 -14.03 20.56
CA LEU A 158 -13.02 -13.20 19.50
C LEU A 158 -14.35 -12.55 19.89
N LYS A 159 -15.27 -13.29 20.52
CA LYS A 159 -16.55 -12.77 20.99
C LYS A 159 -16.37 -11.63 21.99
N LYS A 160 -15.41 -11.75 22.90
CA LYS A 160 -15.12 -10.72 23.91
C LYS A 160 -14.61 -9.43 23.29
N ASN A 161 -13.78 -9.52 22.21
CA ASN A 161 -13.09 -8.38 21.64
C ASN A 161 -13.83 -7.74 20.43
N ILE A 162 -14.62 -8.53 19.66
CA ILE A 162 -15.24 -8.04 18.42
C ILE A 162 -16.74 -7.67 18.60
N LYS A 163 -17.34 -7.86 19.77
CA LYS A 163 -18.76 -7.58 20.07
C LYS A 163 -19.74 -8.19 19.03
N MET A 164 -19.44 -9.39 18.52
CA MET A 164 -20.30 -10.13 17.60
C MET A 164 -21.20 -11.14 18.32
N ASN A 165 -22.42 -11.36 17.79
CA ASN A 165 -23.26 -12.47 18.20
C ASN A 165 -22.64 -13.82 17.79
N TYR A 166 -22.99 -14.89 18.49
CA TYR A 166 -22.43 -16.23 18.24
C TYR A 166 -22.61 -16.69 16.79
N LEU A 167 -23.76 -16.40 16.20
CA LEU A 167 -24.07 -16.73 14.81
C LEU A 167 -23.20 -15.92 13.83
N GLN A 168 -23.08 -14.62 14.05
CA GLN A 168 -22.22 -13.73 13.24
C GLN A 168 -20.75 -14.17 13.32
N LEU A 169 -20.28 -14.55 14.50
CA LEU A 169 -18.92 -15.03 14.69
C LEU A 169 -18.68 -16.36 13.96
N SER A 170 -19.67 -17.26 13.96
CA SER A 170 -19.57 -18.55 13.27
C SER A 170 -19.49 -18.36 11.75
N VAL A 171 -20.34 -17.48 11.21
CA VAL A 171 -20.34 -17.12 9.79
C VAL A 171 -19.02 -16.42 9.43
N PHE A 172 -18.57 -15.47 10.22
CA PHE A 172 -17.30 -14.77 10.01
C PHE A 172 -16.11 -15.74 9.97
N LYS A 173 -16.02 -16.66 10.95
CA LYS A 173 -14.98 -17.71 10.94
C LYS A 173 -15.07 -18.64 9.75
N PHE A 174 -16.28 -18.98 9.30
CA PHE A 174 -16.47 -19.81 8.11
C PHE A 174 -15.92 -19.11 6.86
N PHE A 175 -16.26 -17.83 6.67
CA PHE A 175 -15.75 -17.04 5.55
C PHE A 175 -14.22 -16.91 5.58
N LEU A 176 -13.64 -16.59 6.74
CA LEU A 176 -12.18 -16.54 6.90
C LEU A 176 -11.52 -17.88 6.59
N LYS A 177 -12.10 -18.97 7.12
CA LYS A 177 -11.50 -20.28 7.07
C LYS A 177 -11.50 -20.91 5.65
N TYR A 178 -12.57 -20.73 4.90
CA TYR A 178 -12.76 -21.43 3.65
C TYR A 178 -12.72 -20.53 2.42
N ILE A 179 -13.21 -19.31 2.51
CA ILE A 179 -13.29 -18.38 1.38
C ILE A 179 -12.05 -17.52 1.32
N SER A 180 -11.72 -16.83 2.40
CA SER A 180 -10.57 -15.91 2.42
C SER A 180 -9.25 -16.65 2.24
N ALA A 181 -9.06 -17.78 2.94
CA ALA A 181 -7.84 -18.58 2.80
C ALA A 181 -7.69 -19.25 1.43
N GLY A 182 -8.80 -19.50 0.73
CA GLY A 182 -8.79 -20.12 -0.61
C GLY A 182 -8.71 -19.11 -1.76
N SER A 183 -8.93 -17.81 -1.48
CA SER A 183 -8.87 -16.73 -2.49
C SER A 183 -7.53 -15.98 -2.51
N ILE A 184 -6.64 -16.22 -1.54
CA ILE A 184 -5.29 -15.68 -1.45
C ILE A 184 -4.30 -16.65 -2.09
#